data_1881242b8675a675f8a54a13ae10db7e
#
_entry.id   1881242b8675a675f8a54a13ae10db7e
#
_cell.length_a   1.000
_cell.length_b   1.000
_cell.length_c   1.000
_cell.angle_alpha   90.00
_cell.angle_beta   90.00
_cell.angle_gamma   90.00
#
_symmetry.space_group_name_H-M   'P 1'
#
loop_
_entity.id
_entity.type
_entity.pdbx_description
1 polymer ?
#
loop_
_entity_poly.entity_id
_entity_poly.type
_entity_poly.pdbx_seq_one_letter_code
_entity_poly.pdbx_strand_id
1 'polypeptide(L)'
;MVRATAFGSRVVIMDEPTAALGVKESRRVLELVLDVKRRGLPIVLISHNMPHVFEVADRIHIHRLGRRIAVIRPSDYSMSDAVAIMTGAMQPPSLLEAA
;
A
#
# COMPACT_ATOMS: atom_id res chain seq x y z
N MET A 1 3.90 8.06 10.29
CA MET A 1 3.90 9.53 10.09
C MET A 1 2.98 9.90 8.94
N VAL A 2 2.16 10.92 9.14
CA VAL A 2 1.23 11.38 8.10
C VAL A 2 1.74 12.71 7.56
N ARG A 3 1.82 12.81 6.24
CA ARG A 3 2.18 14.06 5.57
C ARG A 3 1.11 14.42 4.55
N ALA A 4 0.73 15.69 4.51
CA ALA A 4 -0.17 16.21 3.50
C ALA A 4 0.61 17.12 2.58
N THR A 5 0.49 16.90 1.28
CA THR A 5 1.12 17.77 0.27
C THR A 5 0.05 18.71 -0.27
N ALA A 6 0.31 19.99 -0.18
CA ALA A 6 -0.68 20.99 -0.52
C ALA A 6 -0.20 21.89 -1.66
N PHE A 7 -0.22 21.40 -2.87
CA PHE A 7 0.11 22.19 -4.06
C PHE A 7 -0.97 21.98 -5.11
N GLY A 8 -2.19 22.40 -4.82
CA GLY A 8 -3.30 22.26 -5.74
C GLY A 8 -3.83 20.83 -5.87
N SER A 9 -3.06 19.82 -5.52
CA SER A 9 -3.51 18.44 -5.41
C SER A 9 -3.39 18.02 -3.96
N ARG A 10 -4.41 17.33 -3.47
CA ARG A 10 -4.43 16.86 -2.10
C ARG A 10 -4.12 15.38 -2.09
N VAL A 11 -2.90 15.06 -1.73
CA VAL A 11 -2.45 13.68 -1.58
C VAL A 11 -1.95 13.51 -0.16
N VAL A 12 -2.41 12.48 0.51
CA VAL A 12 -1.94 12.13 1.85
C VAL A 12 -0.86 11.06 1.69
N ILE A 13 0.33 11.32 2.22
CA ILE A 13 1.43 10.37 2.19
C ILE A 13 1.66 9.87 3.60
N MET A 14 1.59 8.55 3.78
CA MET A 14 1.82 7.89 5.06
C MET A 14 2.99 6.94 4.92
N ASP A 15 4.04 7.18 5.69
CA ASP A 15 5.25 6.38 5.67
C ASP A 15 5.32 5.53 6.94
N GLU A 16 5.11 4.22 6.80
CA GLU A 16 5.12 3.25 7.90
C GLU A 16 4.24 3.69 9.07
N PRO A 17 2.96 4.04 8.84
CA PRO A 17 2.14 4.68 9.88
C PRO A 17 1.80 3.77 11.05
N THR A 18 1.93 2.45 10.90
CA THR A 18 1.64 1.49 11.96
C THR A 18 2.89 0.86 12.56
N ALA A 19 4.08 1.27 12.11
CA ALA A 19 5.32 0.73 12.64
C ALA A 19 5.45 1.08 14.13
N ALA A 20 5.84 0.10 14.92
CA ALA A 20 6.01 0.22 16.37
C ALA A 20 4.74 0.50 17.16
N LEU A 21 3.57 0.39 16.54
CA LEU A 21 2.29 0.53 17.24
C LEU A 21 1.73 -0.82 17.65
N GLY A 22 0.97 -0.84 18.72
CA GLY A 22 0.21 -2.02 19.15
C GLY A 22 -0.99 -2.30 18.24
N VAL A 23 -1.69 -3.39 18.50
CA VAL A 23 -2.81 -3.84 17.68
C VAL A 23 -3.93 -2.81 17.64
N LYS A 24 -4.30 -2.25 18.80
CA LYS A 24 -5.39 -1.27 18.87
C LYS A 24 -5.06 0.01 18.13
N GLU A 25 -3.85 0.52 18.33
CA GLU A 25 -3.39 1.76 17.72
C GLU A 25 -3.27 1.60 16.20
N SER A 26 -2.75 0.45 15.75
CA SER A 26 -2.68 0.14 14.33
C SER A 26 -4.06 0.08 13.70
N ARG A 27 -5.04 -0.52 14.39
CA ARG A 27 -6.41 -0.59 13.91
C ARG A 27 -7.01 0.80 13.73
N ARG A 28 -6.76 1.70 14.67
CA ARG A 28 -7.23 3.09 14.57
C ARG A 28 -6.64 3.82 13.37
N VAL A 29 -5.35 3.60 13.11
CA VAL A 29 -4.68 4.20 11.95
C VAL A 29 -5.30 3.66 10.66
N LEU A 30 -5.53 2.35 10.57
CA LEU A 30 -6.14 1.76 9.38
C LEU A 30 -7.57 2.26 9.15
N GLU A 31 -8.33 2.44 10.21
CA GLU A 31 -9.68 3.01 10.11
C GLU A 31 -9.63 4.45 9.60
N LEU A 32 -8.65 5.22 10.06
CA LEU A 32 -8.44 6.58 9.57
C LEU A 32 -8.08 6.58 8.07
N VAL A 33 -7.22 5.67 7.64
CA VAL A 33 -6.87 5.51 6.22
C VAL A 33 -8.13 5.24 5.39
N LEU A 34 -8.96 4.30 5.83
CA LEU A 34 -10.19 3.96 5.14
C LEU A 34 -11.18 5.13 5.12
N ASP A 35 -11.25 5.91 6.19
CA ASP A 35 -12.12 7.07 6.26
C ASP A 35 -11.67 8.17 5.29
N VAL A 36 -10.40 8.47 5.26
CA VAL A 36 -9.83 9.45 4.33
C VAL A 36 -10.07 9.01 2.88
N LYS A 37 -9.89 7.72 2.61
CA LYS A 37 -10.14 7.14 1.31
C LYS A 37 -11.61 7.30 0.90
N ARG A 38 -12.55 7.05 1.80
CA ARG A 38 -13.98 7.22 1.52
C ARG A 38 -14.35 8.67 1.21
N ARG A 39 -13.58 9.62 1.72
CA ARG A 39 -13.77 11.03 1.43
C ARG A 39 -13.23 11.45 0.07
N GLY A 40 -12.66 10.51 -0.69
CA GLY A 40 -12.15 10.76 -2.03
C GLY A 40 -10.75 11.33 -2.11
N LEU A 41 -10.01 11.34 -1.01
CA LEU A 41 -8.63 11.82 -1.00
C LEU A 41 -7.68 10.69 -1.38
N PRO A 42 -6.79 10.92 -2.36
CA PRO A 42 -5.76 9.92 -2.70
C PRO A 42 -4.77 9.75 -1.57
N ILE A 43 -4.38 8.51 -1.33
CA ILE A 43 -3.41 8.16 -0.28
C ILE A 43 -2.29 7.33 -0.91
N VAL A 44 -1.05 7.70 -0.59
CA VAL A 44 0.11 6.87 -0.86
C VAL A 44 0.57 6.30 0.47
N LEU A 45 0.49 4.99 0.62
CA LEU A 45 0.89 4.30 1.83
C LEU A 45 2.17 3.53 1.57
N ILE A 46 3.20 3.82 2.36
CA ILE A 46 4.45 3.10 2.32
C ILE A 46 4.50 2.20 3.55
N SER A 47 4.55 0.90 3.35
CA SER A 47 4.54 -0.06 4.44
C SER A 47 5.07 -1.41 3.98
N HIS A 48 5.65 -2.16 4.91
CA HIS A 48 6.00 -3.55 4.68
C HIS A 48 5.11 -4.51 5.49
N ASN A 49 4.09 -3.97 6.15
CA ASN A 49 3.10 -4.80 6.85
C ASN A 49 2.05 -5.25 5.86
N MET A 50 2.23 -6.45 5.30
CA MET A 50 1.37 -6.95 4.23
C MET A 50 -0.10 -7.09 4.61
N PRO A 51 -0.46 -7.61 5.79
CA PRO A 51 -1.87 -7.65 6.19
C PRO A 51 -2.54 -6.28 6.17
N HIS A 52 -1.85 -5.24 6.67
CA HIS A 52 -2.39 -3.88 6.68
C HIS A 52 -2.55 -3.33 5.26
N VAL A 53 -1.55 -3.53 4.42
CA VAL A 53 -1.57 -3.07 3.03
C VAL A 53 -2.73 -3.72 2.27
N PHE A 54 -2.90 -5.04 2.40
CA PHE A 54 -3.96 -5.76 1.72
C PHE A 54 -5.35 -5.35 2.19
N GLU A 55 -5.46 -4.85 3.42
CA GLU A 55 -6.74 -4.43 3.95
C GLU A 55 -7.21 -3.09 3.37
N VAL A 56 -6.30 -2.17 3.11
CA VAL A 56 -6.67 -0.80 2.77
C VAL A 56 -6.34 -0.37 1.34
N ALA A 57 -5.41 -1.03 0.68
CA ALA A 57 -4.94 -0.58 -0.63
C ALA A 57 -5.87 -1.02 -1.76
N ASP A 58 -6.03 -0.15 -2.75
CA ASP A 58 -6.69 -0.49 -4.02
C ASP A 58 -5.70 -1.11 -4.98
N ARG A 59 -4.46 -0.60 -4.99
CA ARG A 59 -3.36 -1.10 -5.81
C ARG A 59 -2.10 -1.12 -4.98
N ILE A 60 -1.27 -2.10 -5.23
CA ILE A 60 0.01 -2.27 -4.54
C ILE A 60 1.12 -2.22 -5.57
N HIS A 61 2.03 -1.26 -5.39
CA HIS A 61 3.24 -1.15 -6.19
C HIS A 61 4.35 -1.89 -5.47
N ILE A 62 4.84 -2.95 -6.08
CA ILE A 62 5.91 -3.77 -5.51
C ILE A 62 7.25 -3.31 -6.06
N HIS A 63 8.18 -3.03 -5.15
CA HIS A 63 9.53 -2.60 -5.48
C HIS A 63 10.53 -3.67 -5.08
N ARG A 64 11.54 -3.83 -5.89
CA ARG A 64 12.64 -4.76 -5.62
C ARG A 64 13.92 -4.17 -6.18
N LEU A 65 14.97 -4.12 -5.34
CA LEU A 65 16.28 -3.60 -5.73
C LEU A 65 16.19 -2.20 -6.34
N GLY A 66 15.37 -1.33 -5.75
CA GLY A 66 15.23 0.05 -6.19
C GLY A 66 14.37 0.25 -7.44
N ARG A 67 13.68 -0.79 -7.92
CA ARG A 67 12.86 -0.71 -9.12
C ARG A 67 11.44 -1.20 -8.83
N ARG A 68 10.47 -0.53 -9.45
CA ARG A 68 9.09 -1.02 -9.42
C ARG A 68 8.98 -2.20 -10.37
N ILE A 69 8.69 -3.37 -9.85
CA ILE A 69 8.62 -4.60 -10.63
C ILE A 69 7.21 -5.08 -10.91
N ALA A 70 6.23 -4.60 -10.15
CA ALA A 70 4.85 -5.02 -10.33
C ALA A 70 3.88 -4.00 -9.76
N VAL A 71 2.67 -3.97 -10.33
CA VAL A 71 1.51 -3.31 -9.75
C VAL A 71 0.42 -4.37 -9.70
N ILE A 72 -0.07 -4.66 -8.52
CA ILE A 72 -1.11 -5.69 -8.33
C ILE A 72 -2.31 -5.11 -7.57
N ARG A 73 -3.43 -5.80 -7.69
CA ARG A 73 -4.63 -5.50 -6.88
C ARG A 73 -4.80 -6.58 -5.83
N PRO A 74 -5.10 -6.21 -4.58
CA PRO A 74 -5.33 -7.21 -3.53
C PRO A 74 -6.44 -8.20 -3.85
N SER A 75 -7.39 -7.81 -4.70
CA SER A 75 -8.48 -8.70 -5.12
C SER A 75 -8.01 -9.80 -6.08
N ASP A 76 -6.89 -9.61 -6.77
CA ASP A 76 -6.40 -10.54 -7.81
C ASP A 76 -5.25 -11.43 -7.32
N TYR A 77 -4.59 -11.04 -6.24
CA TYR A 77 -3.40 -11.72 -5.74
C TYR A 77 -3.52 -11.91 -4.22
N SER A 78 -2.99 -13.02 -3.72
CA SER A 78 -2.90 -13.25 -2.27
C SER A 78 -1.67 -12.57 -1.68
N MET A 79 -1.61 -12.51 -0.35
CA MET A 79 -0.42 -12.01 0.33
C MET A 79 0.80 -12.87 0.02
N SER A 80 0.64 -14.20 -0.06
CA SER A 80 1.77 -15.06 -0.39
C SER A 80 2.23 -14.85 -1.84
N ASP A 81 1.33 -14.54 -2.76
CA ASP A 81 1.70 -14.17 -4.13
C ASP A 81 2.54 -12.90 -4.15
N ALA A 82 2.12 -11.90 -3.38
CA ALA A 82 2.85 -10.62 -3.30
C ALA A 82 4.27 -10.84 -2.75
N VAL A 83 4.39 -11.63 -1.69
CA VAL A 83 5.71 -11.96 -1.13
C VAL A 83 6.56 -12.71 -2.14
N ALA A 84 5.97 -13.65 -2.87
CA ALA A 84 6.69 -14.41 -3.91
C ALA A 84 7.19 -13.49 -5.03
N ILE A 85 6.41 -12.49 -5.43
CA ILE A 85 6.84 -11.50 -6.41
C ILE A 85 7.98 -10.66 -5.84
N MET A 86 7.84 -10.21 -4.59
CA MET A 86 8.86 -9.40 -3.92
C MET A 86 10.21 -10.10 -3.82
N THR A 87 10.19 -11.41 -3.60
CA THR A 87 11.43 -12.20 -3.43
C THR A 87 11.96 -12.79 -4.73
N GLY A 88 11.20 -12.65 -5.81
CA GLY A 88 11.57 -13.21 -7.11
C GLY A 88 11.18 -14.65 -7.30
N ALA A 89 10.43 -15.26 -6.37
CA ALA A 89 9.97 -16.64 -6.48
C ALA A 89 8.81 -16.80 -7.48
N MET A 90 8.16 -15.72 -7.84
CA MET A 90 7.04 -15.71 -8.77
C MET A 90 7.26 -14.62 -9.82
N GLN A 91 6.89 -14.92 -11.07
CA GLN A 91 6.97 -13.97 -12.17
C GLN A 91 5.96 -12.85 -11.94
N PRO A 92 6.39 -11.57 -11.95
CA PRO A 92 5.44 -10.47 -11.81
C PRO A 92 4.59 -10.30 -13.08
N PRO A 93 3.37 -9.77 -12.95
CA PRO A 93 2.56 -9.44 -14.13
C PRO A 93 3.17 -8.27 -14.89
N SER A 94 2.78 -8.10 -16.15
CA SER A 94 3.19 -6.95 -16.94
C SER A 94 2.66 -5.67 -16.30
N LEU A 95 3.51 -4.64 -16.20
CA LEU A 95 3.11 -3.35 -15.69
C LEU A 95 2.04 -2.69 -16.55
N LEU A 96 2.02 -2.99 -17.84
CA LEU A 96 1.00 -2.46 -18.75
C LEU A 96 -0.38 -3.04 -18.47
N GLU A 97 -0.45 -4.30 -18.05
CA GLU A 97 -1.71 -4.95 -17.71
C GLU A 97 -2.31 -4.42 -16.42
N ALA A 98 -1.47 -3.93 -15.53
CA ALA A 98 -1.89 -3.42 -14.22
C ALA A 98 -2.19 -1.92 -14.21
N ALA A 99 -1.91 -1.24 -15.29
CA ALA A 99 -2.08 0.20 -15.40
C ALA A 99 -3.54 0.62 -15.47
#